data_bcc0fe8774faa0d29a142544ec5c862c
#
_entry.id   bcc0fe8774faa0d29a142544ec5c862c
#
_cell.length_a   1.000
_cell.length_b   1.000
_cell.length_c   1.000
_cell.angle_alpha   90.00
_cell.angle_beta   90.00
_cell.angle_gamma   90.00
#
_symmetry.space_group_name_H-M   'P 1'
#
loop_
_entity.id
_entity.type
_entity.pdbx_description
1 polymer ?
#
loop_
_entity_poly.entity_id
_entity_poly.type
_entity_poly.pdbx_seq_one_letter_code
_entity_poly.pdbx_strand_id
1 'polypeptide(L)'
;MKHFFILLCLFAFASCKKEKITPPPVLEETIELKVFPVFGGSTLYLDSIYTGPNGERIKVTDIAFYLTKMQSNGLPLSEVAYFDYRNMGNALLSLTKKHTDFPSLSGVIGVDTSLNHDDPSAFPNESPLNIANAGPMHWGWNTGYIFISIEGKADTLVDGTDNLDVSFSYHIGTDAMLQPFSFPQINWVQTGEKKYAFHLNFEL
;
A
#
# COMPACT_ATOMS: atom_id res chain seq x y z
N MET A 1 -3.27 -55.05 -79.73
CA MET A 1 -3.17 -53.70 -79.13
C MET A 1 -3.84 -53.74 -77.74
N LYS A 2 -3.02 -53.76 -76.70
CA LYS A 2 -3.52 -53.82 -75.28
C LYS A 2 -3.53 -52.44 -74.69
N HIS A 3 -4.71 -51.94 -74.36
CA HIS A 3 -4.84 -50.67 -73.68
C HIS A 3 -4.69 -50.87 -72.14
N PHE A 4 -3.70 -50.18 -71.55
CA PHE A 4 -3.40 -50.17 -70.12
C PHE A 4 -4.08 -48.94 -69.50
N PHE A 5 -5.10 -49.21 -68.67
CA PHE A 5 -5.78 -48.15 -67.95
C PHE A 5 -5.04 -47.91 -66.62
N ILE A 6 -4.44 -46.73 -66.45
CA ILE A 6 -3.83 -46.35 -65.19
C ILE A 6 -4.91 -45.64 -64.35
N LEU A 7 -5.29 -46.24 -63.22
CA LEU A 7 -6.20 -45.66 -62.22
C LEU A 7 -5.40 -44.81 -61.27
N LEU A 8 -5.63 -43.48 -61.32
CA LEU A 8 -4.96 -42.52 -60.47
C LEU A 8 -5.80 -42.34 -59.18
N CYS A 9 -5.34 -42.92 -58.04
CA CYS A 9 -5.95 -42.73 -56.75
C CYS A 9 -5.50 -41.39 -56.13
N LEU A 10 -6.40 -40.40 -56.08
CA LEU A 10 -6.23 -39.14 -55.33
C LEU A 10 -6.46 -39.40 -53.83
N PHE A 11 -5.37 -39.41 -53.04
CA PHE A 11 -5.45 -39.37 -51.59
C PHE A 11 -5.69 -37.93 -51.12
N ALA A 12 -6.92 -37.63 -50.67
CA ALA A 12 -7.22 -36.39 -50.00
C ALA A 12 -6.75 -36.47 -48.54
N PHE A 13 -5.63 -35.78 -48.24
CA PHE A 13 -5.18 -35.59 -46.85
C PHE A 13 -6.13 -34.59 -46.17
N ALA A 14 -7.08 -35.05 -45.36
CA ALA A 14 -7.82 -34.20 -44.42
C ALA A 14 -6.90 -33.77 -43.28
N SER A 15 -6.33 -32.58 -43.41
CA SER A 15 -5.58 -31.95 -42.32
C SER A 15 -6.56 -31.48 -41.22
N CYS A 16 -6.73 -32.27 -40.18
CA CYS A 16 -7.42 -31.80 -38.95
C CYS A 16 -6.54 -30.70 -38.34
N LYS A 17 -6.96 -29.44 -38.50
CA LYS A 17 -6.45 -28.34 -37.69
C LYS A 17 -6.95 -28.57 -36.27
N LYS A 18 -6.06 -28.97 -35.35
CA LYS A 18 -6.37 -28.88 -33.89
C LYS A 18 -6.55 -27.41 -33.57
N GLU A 19 -7.80 -27.04 -33.29
CA GLU A 19 -8.08 -25.74 -32.64
C GLU A 19 -7.30 -25.70 -31.33
N LYS A 20 -6.41 -24.71 -31.21
CA LYS A 20 -5.79 -24.38 -29.91
C LYS A 20 -6.90 -23.89 -29.00
N ILE A 21 -7.34 -24.73 -28.09
CA ILE A 21 -8.20 -24.30 -26.99
C ILE A 21 -7.36 -23.32 -26.16
N THR A 22 -7.56 -22.03 -26.37
CA THR A 22 -7.03 -20.99 -25.49
C THR A 22 -7.77 -21.14 -24.17
N PRO A 23 -7.09 -21.43 -23.05
CA PRO A 23 -7.79 -21.46 -21.77
C PRO A 23 -8.48 -20.09 -21.56
N PRO A 24 -9.69 -20.07 -20.95
CA PRO A 24 -10.35 -18.81 -20.67
C PRO A 24 -9.41 -17.93 -19.84
N PRO A 25 -9.43 -16.60 -20.06
CA PRO A 25 -8.57 -15.69 -19.32
C PRO A 25 -8.82 -15.92 -17.83
N VAL A 26 -7.76 -16.23 -17.09
CA VAL A 26 -7.81 -16.27 -15.63
C VAL A 26 -8.08 -14.83 -15.22
N LEU A 27 -9.30 -14.58 -14.74
CA LEU A 27 -9.63 -13.28 -14.20
C LEU A 27 -8.83 -13.11 -12.92
N GLU A 28 -7.82 -12.23 -12.95
CA GLU A 28 -6.94 -11.93 -11.84
C GLU A 28 -7.73 -11.17 -10.75
N GLU A 29 -7.40 -11.44 -9.49
CA GLU A 29 -7.98 -10.72 -8.37
C GLU A 29 -7.14 -9.48 -8.06
N THR A 30 -7.81 -8.44 -7.56
CA THR A 30 -7.16 -7.26 -7.02
C THR A 30 -7.34 -7.25 -5.51
N ILE A 31 -6.25 -7.13 -4.78
CA ILE A 31 -6.26 -6.90 -3.33
C ILE A 31 -5.83 -5.48 -3.02
N GLU A 32 -6.51 -4.85 -2.07
CA GLU A 32 -6.27 -3.48 -1.64
C GLU A 32 -6.04 -3.45 -0.12
N LEU A 33 -4.96 -2.79 0.31
CA LEU A 33 -4.81 -2.38 1.70
C LEU A 33 -5.21 -0.91 1.80
N LYS A 34 -6.09 -0.61 2.77
CA LYS A 34 -6.58 0.73 3.03
C LYS A 34 -6.34 1.11 4.48
N VAL A 35 -5.91 2.34 4.71
CA VAL A 35 -5.72 2.89 6.05
C VAL A 35 -6.82 3.90 6.35
N PHE A 36 -7.38 3.78 7.54
CA PHE A 36 -8.38 4.69 8.07
C PHE A 36 -7.83 5.35 9.31
N PRO A 37 -7.33 6.60 9.22
CA PRO A 37 -6.97 7.36 10.40
C PRO A 37 -8.19 7.57 11.29
N VAL A 38 -8.00 7.39 12.59
CA VAL A 38 -9.04 7.58 13.60
C VAL A 38 -8.50 8.45 14.73
N PHE A 39 -9.39 9.17 15.40
CA PHE A 39 -9.10 9.99 16.57
C PHE A 39 -10.20 9.77 17.61
N GLY A 40 -9.80 9.28 18.78
CA GLY A 40 -10.75 8.94 19.82
C GLY A 40 -11.80 7.92 19.37
N GLY A 41 -11.41 6.93 18.55
CA GLY A 41 -12.30 5.89 18.04
C GLY A 41 -13.23 6.31 16.90
N SER A 42 -13.14 7.55 16.40
CA SER A 42 -13.94 8.08 15.29
C SER A 42 -13.06 8.36 14.07
N THR A 43 -13.63 8.26 12.86
CA THR A 43 -12.88 8.58 11.63
C THR A 43 -12.30 9.99 11.71
N LEU A 44 -11.00 10.11 11.46
CA LEU A 44 -10.31 11.38 11.36
C LEU A 44 -10.43 11.92 9.94
N TYR A 45 -10.83 13.18 9.84
CA TYR A 45 -10.79 13.96 8.61
C TYR A 45 -9.75 15.07 8.74
N LEU A 46 -8.86 15.18 7.78
CA LEU A 46 -7.89 16.28 7.77
C LEU A 46 -8.61 17.62 7.79
N ASP A 47 -7.95 18.61 8.38
CA ASP A 47 -8.43 19.99 8.52
C ASP A 47 -9.68 20.18 9.37
N SER A 48 -10.24 19.11 9.95
CA SER A 48 -11.29 19.18 10.97
C SER A 48 -10.70 19.44 12.34
N ILE A 49 -11.46 20.14 13.18
CA ILE A 49 -11.05 20.45 14.56
C ILE A 49 -11.58 19.36 15.48
N TYR A 50 -10.69 18.80 16.29
CA TYR A 50 -10.98 17.80 17.32
C TYR A 50 -10.71 18.40 18.70
N THR A 51 -11.33 17.80 19.71
CA THR A 51 -11.04 18.11 21.11
C THR A 51 -10.20 16.99 21.70
N GLY A 52 -9.01 17.33 22.13
CA GLY A 52 -8.11 16.41 22.82
C GLY A 52 -8.58 16.09 24.24
N PRO A 53 -7.91 15.15 24.92
CA PRO A 53 -8.33 14.64 26.23
C PRO A 53 -8.35 15.69 27.35
N ASN A 54 -7.58 16.76 27.22
CA ASN A 54 -7.52 17.84 28.22
C ASN A 54 -8.33 19.08 27.78
N GLY A 55 -9.10 18.99 26.71
CA GLY A 55 -9.92 20.08 26.17
C GLY A 55 -9.24 20.97 25.13
N GLU A 56 -7.96 20.70 24.81
CA GLU A 56 -7.24 21.39 23.74
C GLU A 56 -7.90 21.14 22.36
N ARG A 57 -7.86 22.18 21.52
CA ARG A 57 -8.38 22.07 20.15
C ARG A 57 -7.24 21.70 19.22
N ILE A 58 -7.43 20.65 18.45
CA ILE A 58 -6.40 20.06 17.56
C ILE A 58 -6.95 19.94 16.16
N LYS A 59 -6.14 20.29 15.18
CA LYS A 59 -6.41 20.08 13.76
C LYS A 59 -5.22 19.37 13.13
N VAL A 60 -5.43 18.15 12.65
CA VAL A 60 -4.43 17.41 11.89
C VAL A 60 -4.52 17.86 10.43
N THR A 61 -3.40 18.25 9.84
CA THR A 61 -3.31 18.68 8.46
C THR A 61 -2.73 17.60 7.56
N ASP A 62 -1.78 16.81 8.04
CA ASP A 62 -1.09 15.82 7.24
C ASP A 62 -0.76 14.58 8.06
N ILE A 63 -0.91 13.40 7.43
CA ILE A 63 -0.49 12.11 7.95
C ILE A 63 0.18 11.35 6.83
N ALA A 64 1.44 10.97 7.03
CA ALA A 64 2.18 10.12 6.10
C ALA A 64 3.05 9.12 6.85
N PHE A 65 3.25 7.92 6.32
CA PHE A 65 4.15 6.93 6.89
C PHE A 65 4.57 5.86 5.89
N TYR A 66 5.64 5.14 6.23
CA TYR A 66 6.09 3.96 5.51
C TYR A 66 5.73 2.67 6.24
N LEU A 67 5.40 1.64 5.48
CA LEU A 67 5.40 0.24 5.91
C LEU A 67 6.37 -0.54 5.04
N THR A 68 7.24 -1.34 5.67
CA THR A 68 8.23 -2.14 4.95
C THR A 68 8.15 -3.63 5.32
N LYS A 69 8.75 -4.48 4.48
CA LYS A 69 8.81 -5.94 4.68
C LYS A 69 7.45 -6.58 4.89
N MET A 70 6.43 -6.09 4.21
CA MET A 70 5.08 -6.65 4.36
C MET A 70 4.99 -8.04 3.75
N GLN A 71 4.44 -8.98 4.53
CA GLN A 71 4.32 -10.38 4.16
C GLN A 71 3.15 -11.07 4.86
N SER A 72 2.77 -12.24 4.34
CA SER A 72 1.83 -13.17 4.94
C SER A 72 2.47 -14.56 5.02
N ASN A 73 2.70 -15.05 6.25
CA ASN A 73 3.31 -16.39 6.49
C ASN A 73 4.61 -16.63 5.67
N GLY A 74 5.45 -15.60 5.52
CA GLY A 74 6.69 -15.67 4.74
C GLY A 74 6.51 -15.41 3.24
N LEU A 75 5.28 -15.30 2.73
CA LEU A 75 5.03 -14.90 1.35
C LEU A 75 5.07 -13.37 1.23
N PRO A 76 6.01 -12.78 0.46
CA PRO A 76 6.14 -11.35 0.33
C PRO A 76 4.89 -10.70 -0.31
N LEU A 77 4.38 -9.65 0.32
CA LEU A 77 3.30 -8.82 -0.20
C LEU A 77 3.86 -7.57 -0.88
N SER A 78 4.63 -6.79 -0.15
CA SER A 78 5.33 -5.60 -0.64
C SER A 78 6.59 -5.34 0.18
N GLU A 79 7.66 -4.91 -0.48
CA GLU A 79 8.88 -4.49 0.21
C GLU A 79 8.70 -3.14 0.89
N VAL A 80 8.06 -2.19 0.21
CA VAL A 80 7.76 -0.84 0.70
C VAL A 80 6.36 -0.45 0.28
N ALA A 81 5.61 0.14 1.19
CA ALA A 81 4.39 0.89 0.91
C ALA A 81 4.48 2.25 1.60
N TYR A 82 4.00 3.27 0.93
CA TYR A 82 3.92 4.64 1.41
C TYR A 82 2.46 5.05 1.52
N PHE A 83 2.09 5.57 2.65
CA PHE A 83 0.78 6.14 2.91
C PHE A 83 0.90 7.66 3.01
N ASP A 84 0.05 8.37 2.28
CA ASP A 84 -0.08 9.82 2.31
C ASP A 84 -1.57 10.15 2.29
N TYR A 85 -2.12 10.42 3.47
CA TYR A 85 -3.56 10.58 3.61
C TYR A 85 -4.10 11.78 2.83
N ARG A 86 -3.33 12.87 2.75
CA ARG A 86 -3.74 14.08 2.03
C ARG A 86 -3.84 13.86 0.52
N ASN A 87 -2.86 13.16 -0.05
CA ASN A 87 -2.76 13.02 -1.51
C ASN A 87 -3.39 11.74 -2.04
N MET A 88 -3.46 10.68 -1.21
CA MET A 88 -3.89 9.34 -1.63
C MET A 88 -5.21 8.89 -0.97
N GLY A 89 -5.75 9.69 -0.03
CA GLY A 89 -6.89 9.27 0.78
C GLY A 89 -6.57 8.01 1.57
N ASN A 90 -7.49 7.06 1.59
CA ASN A 90 -7.31 5.82 2.35
C ASN A 90 -6.45 4.75 1.63
N ALA A 91 -5.98 4.99 0.41
CA ALA A 91 -5.22 4.00 -0.34
C ALA A 91 -3.80 3.85 0.24
N LEU A 92 -3.39 2.62 0.53
CA LEU A 92 -2.03 2.28 0.90
C LEU A 92 -1.36 1.46 -0.22
N LEU A 93 -2.03 0.40 -0.69
CA LEU A 93 -1.45 -0.54 -1.65
C LEU A 93 -2.57 -1.19 -2.46
N SER A 94 -2.33 -1.38 -3.76
CA SER A 94 -3.20 -2.15 -4.65
C SER A 94 -2.36 -3.09 -5.50
N LEU A 95 -2.67 -4.39 -5.47
CA LEU A 95 -1.89 -5.44 -6.11
C LEU A 95 -2.80 -6.43 -6.83
N THR A 96 -2.31 -6.94 -7.94
CA THR A 96 -2.92 -8.09 -8.62
C THR A 96 -2.39 -9.38 -8.00
N LYS A 97 -3.12 -9.88 -7.00
CA LYS A 97 -2.80 -11.09 -6.23
C LYS A 97 -4.08 -11.75 -5.73
N LYS A 98 -4.00 -13.05 -5.46
CA LYS A 98 -5.13 -13.80 -4.92
C LYS A 98 -5.24 -13.56 -3.40
N HIS A 99 -6.38 -13.06 -2.93
CA HIS A 99 -6.58 -12.70 -1.52
C HIS A 99 -6.39 -13.88 -0.56
N THR A 100 -6.76 -15.11 -0.97
CA THR A 100 -6.62 -16.31 -0.14
C THR A 100 -5.18 -16.71 0.14
N ASP A 101 -4.20 -16.21 -0.63
CA ASP A 101 -2.78 -16.47 -0.40
C ASP A 101 -2.22 -15.61 0.76
N PHE A 102 -3.00 -14.62 1.20
CA PHE A 102 -2.62 -13.66 2.25
C PHE A 102 -3.61 -13.69 3.42
N PRO A 103 -3.67 -14.78 4.21
CA PRO A 103 -4.58 -14.89 5.35
C PRO A 103 -4.13 -14.11 6.58
N SER A 104 -2.89 -13.64 6.61
CA SER A 104 -2.27 -12.84 7.67
C SER A 104 -1.53 -11.65 7.07
N LEU A 105 -1.11 -10.71 7.90
CA LEU A 105 -0.27 -9.60 7.50
C LEU A 105 0.72 -9.29 8.61
N SER A 106 1.98 -9.20 8.27
CA SER A 106 3.03 -8.70 9.16
C SER A 106 3.99 -7.81 8.39
N GLY A 107 4.73 -6.99 9.10
CA GLY A 107 5.69 -6.06 8.55
C GLY A 107 6.28 -5.15 9.60
N VAL A 108 6.84 -4.05 9.17
CA VAL A 108 7.46 -3.03 10.02
C VAL A 108 6.87 -1.67 9.70
N ILE A 109 6.49 -0.91 10.72
CA ILE A 109 6.18 0.51 10.60
C ILE A 109 7.52 1.25 10.56
N GLY A 110 7.75 1.98 9.47
CA GLY A 110 9.00 2.66 9.17
C GLY A 110 9.71 2.05 7.97
N VAL A 111 10.92 2.54 7.72
CA VAL A 111 11.81 2.04 6.67
C VAL A 111 12.82 1.10 7.29
N ASP A 112 12.76 -0.18 6.92
CA ASP A 112 13.67 -1.21 7.44
C ASP A 112 15.14 -0.78 7.33
N THR A 113 15.97 -1.13 8.33
CA THR A 113 17.38 -0.72 8.41
C THR A 113 18.17 -1.03 7.13
N SER A 114 17.83 -2.13 6.45
CA SER A 114 18.48 -2.51 5.18
C SER A 114 18.18 -1.56 4.02
N LEU A 115 17.18 -0.71 4.14
CA LEU A 115 16.75 0.26 3.13
C LEU A 115 16.96 1.71 3.59
N ASN A 116 16.91 1.94 4.93
CA ASN A 116 16.89 3.29 5.50
C ASN A 116 18.17 4.09 5.23
N HIS A 117 19.30 3.40 5.08
CA HIS A 117 20.62 4.03 4.90
C HIS A 117 21.17 3.90 3.48
N ASP A 118 20.40 3.33 2.56
CA ASP A 118 20.76 3.26 1.15
C ASP A 118 20.67 4.64 0.49
N ASP A 119 21.39 4.80 -0.62
CA ASP A 119 21.30 6.01 -1.44
C ASP A 119 19.90 6.16 -2.05
N PRO A 120 19.13 7.20 -1.67
CA PRO A 120 17.78 7.40 -2.20
C PRO A 120 17.72 7.53 -3.73
N SER A 121 18.82 7.95 -4.37
CA SER A 121 18.87 8.04 -5.83
C SER A 121 19.11 6.70 -6.52
N ALA A 122 19.54 5.68 -5.78
CA ALA A 122 19.75 4.34 -6.29
C ALA A 122 18.48 3.49 -6.35
N PHE A 123 17.41 3.88 -5.64
CA PHE A 123 16.12 3.19 -5.75
C PHE A 123 15.48 3.38 -7.13
N PRO A 124 14.73 2.37 -7.63
CA PRO A 124 13.97 2.50 -8.86
C PRO A 124 13.06 3.75 -8.85
N ASN A 125 12.83 4.35 -10.01
CA ASN A 125 12.03 5.58 -10.12
C ASN A 125 10.61 5.44 -9.58
N GLU A 126 10.05 4.23 -9.59
CA GLU A 126 8.70 3.93 -9.09
C GLU A 126 8.69 3.67 -7.57
N SER A 127 9.86 3.51 -6.95
CA SER A 127 9.96 3.25 -5.51
C SER A 127 9.54 4.49 -4.72
N PRO A 128 8.72 4.34 -3.66
CA PRO A 128 8.44 5.43 -2.74
C PRO A 128 9.69 5.96 -2.00
N LEU A 129 10.78 5.17 -1.97
CA LEU A 129 12.06 5.55 -1.36
C LEU A 129 12.98 6.31 -2.32
N ASN A 130 12.67 6.36 -3.63
CA ASN A 130 13.46 7.18 -4.54
C ASN A 130 13.36 8.65 -4.14
N ILE A 131 14.47 9.38 -4.19
CA ILE A 131 14.55 10.79 -3.77
C ILE A 131 13.50 11.68 -4.45
N ALA A 132 13.11 11.36 -5.69
CA ALA A 132 12.09 12.09 -6.43
C ALA A 132 10.67 11.89 -5.84
N ASN A 133 10.41 10.76 -5.16
CA ASN A 133 9.12 10.41 -4.60
C ASN A 133 9.06 10.62 -3.08
N ALA A 134 10.18 10.44 -2.38
CA ALA A 134 10.24 10.56 -0.92
C ALA A 134 9.92 11.98 -0.42
N GLY A 135 10.28 13.00 -1.22
CA GLY A 135 9.99 14.39 -0.90
C GLY A 135 10.39 14.77 0.53
N PRO A 136 9.46 15.34 1.33
CA PRO A 136 9.75 15.74 2.72
C PRO A 136 9.96 14.57 3.67
N MET A 137 9.69 13.33 3.24
CA MET A 137 9.86 12.13 4.08
C MET A 137 11.31 11.62 4.11
N HIS A 138 12.28 12.38 3.61
CA HIS A 138 13.70 12.09 3.70
C HIS A 138 14.46 13.27 4.28
N TRP A 139 15.15 13.06 5.42
CA TRP A 139 15.87 14.16 6.12
C TRP A 139 17.21 14.51 5.51
N GLY A 140 17.82 13.59 4.82
CA GLY A 140 19.17 13.68 4.29
C GLY A 140 19.92 12.36 4.46
N TRP A 141 21.10 12.31 3.86
CA TRP A 141 21.88 11.08 3.67
C TRP A 141 22.28 10.37 4.97
N ASN A 142 22.49 11.09 6.05
CA ASN A 142 22.98 10.52 7.31
C ASN A 142 21.87 10.10 8.26
N THR A 143 20.66 10.57 8.07
CA THR A 143 19.52 10.33 8.98
C THR A 143 18.47 9.41 8.40
N GLY A 144 18.48 9.20 7.05
CA GLY A 144 17.53 8.34 6.36
C GLY A 144 16.15 8.96 6.25
N TYR A 145 15.12 8.11 6.32
CA TYR A 145 13.73 8.49 6.09
C TYR A 145 13.00 8.87 7.38
N ILE A 146 11.99 9.74 7.24
CA ILE A 146 10.95 9.92 8.25
C ILE A 146 10.01 8.73 8.14
N PHE A 147 9.83 7.99 9.22
CA PHE A 147 9.01 6.78 9.25
C PHE A 147 7.54 7.09 9.37
N ILE A 148 7.22 8.08 10.22
CA ILE A 148 5.88 8.61 10.43
C ILE A 148 5.99 10.13 10.50
N SER A 149 5.15 10.83 9.75
CA SER A 149 4.94 12.28 9.82
C SER A 149 3.49 12.55 10.16
N ILE A 150 3.25 13.33 11.22
CA ILE A 150 1.94 13.85 11.60
C ILE A 150 2.09 15.33 11.83
N GLU A 151 1.37 16.13 11.05
CA GLU A 151 1.44 17.59 11.13
C GLU A 151 0.08 18.18 11.43
N GLY A 152 0.09 19.36 12.05
CA GLY A 152 -1.15 20.01 12.38
C GLY A 152 -0.98 21.32 13.15
N LYS A 153 -2.10 21.75 13.73
CA LYS A 153 -2.16 22.92 14.59
C LYS A 153 -2.93 22.59 15.86
N ALA A 154 -2.58 23.24 16.94
CA ALA A 154 -3.26 23.14 18.22
C ALA A 154 -3.55 24.53 18.76
N ASP A 155 -4.63 24.65 19.52
CA ASP A 155 -4.89 25.74 20.44
C ASP A 155 -4.42 25.30 21.81
N THR A 156 -3.41 25.97 22.34
CA THR A 156 -2.82 25.65 23.65
C THR A 156 -3.51 26.37 24.79
N LEU A 157 -4.42 27.29 24.51
CA LEU A 157 -5.22 28.00 25.47
C LEU A 157 -6.62 27.40 25.50
N VAL A 158 -6.95 26.68 26.57
CA VAL A 158 -8.30 26.12 26.74
C VAL A 158 -9.27 27.25 27.20
N ASP A 159 -9.53 28.21 26.30
CA ASP A 159 -10.33 29.41 26.56
C ASP A 159 -11.70 29.39 25.86
N GLY A 160 -12.02 28.27 25.17
CA GLY A 160 -13.27 28.08 24.44
C GLY A 160 -13.28 28.68 23.04
N THR A 161 -12.15 29.21 22.57
CA THR A 161 -11.97 29.63 21.17
C THR A 161 -11.38 28.50 20.34
N ASP A 162 -11.42 28.62 19.01
CA ASP A 162 -10.74 27.71 18.06
C ASP A 162 -9.50 28.40 17.44
N ASN A 163 -8.75 29.15 18.26
CA ASN A 163 -7.54 29.84 17.80
C ASN A 163 -6.36 28.90 17.76
N LEU A 164 -6.21 28.16 16.65
CA LEU A 164 -5.12 27.21 16.41
C LEU A 164 -3.78 27.93 16.16
N ASP A 165 -3.18 28.44 17.22
CA ASP A 165 -2.01 29.34 17.19
C ASP A 165 -0.67 28.62 17.13
N VAL A 166 -0.60 27.36 17.54
CA VAL A 166 0.63 26.57 17.55
C VAL A 166 0.61 25.50 16.47
N SER A 167 1.61 25.52 15.59
CA SER A 167 1.85 24.42 14.66
C SER A 167 2.67 23.32 15.34
N PHE A 168 2.32 22.07 15.09
CA PHE A 168 3.11 20.91 15.51
C PHE A 168 3.52 20.05 14.32
N SER A 169 4.66 19.40 14.44
CA SER A 169 5.24 18.48 13.46
C SER A 169 5.88 17.32 14.22
N TYR A 170 5.27 16.15 14.17
CA TYR A 170 5.81 14.93 14.75
C TYR A 170 6.44 14.11 13.64
N HIS A 171 7.76 14.17 13.55
CA HIS A 171 8.56 13.38 12.62
C HIS A 171 9.28 12.29 13.40
N ILE A 172 8.85 11.06 13.22
CA ILE A 172 9.43 9.89 13.84
C ILE A 172 10.28 9.18 12.79
N GLY A 173 11.53 8.91 13.11
CA GLY A 173 12.50 8.24 12.24
C GLY A 173 13.61 7.61 13.06
N THR A 174 14.64 7.09 12.45
CA THR A 174 15.74 6.31 12.98
C THR A 174 15.39 4.84 13.28
N ASP A 175 16.38 3.96 13.12
CA ASP A 175 16.21 2.51 13.27
C ASP A 175 15.68 2.09 14.64
N ALA A 176 15.98 2.87 15.69
CA ALA A 176 15.50 2.63 17.05
C ALA A 176 13.98 2.77 17.18
N MET A 177 13.34 3.44 16.22
CA MET A 177 11.89 3.70 16.21
C MET A 177 11.12 2.73 15.30
N LEU A 178 11.80 1.75 14.70
CA LEU A 178 11.13 0.71 13.93
C LEU A 178 10.20 -0.11 14.83
N GLN A 179 8.95 -0.30 14.38
CA GLN A 179 7.96 -1.06 15.12
C GLN A 179 7.42 -2.22 14.27
N PRO A 180 7.65 -3.48 14.65
CA PRO A 180 7.02 -4.59 13.99
C PRO A 180 5.52 -4.61 14.27
N PHE A 181 4.74 -4.98 13.26
CA PHE A 181 3.32 -5.24 13.43
C PHE A 181 2.94 -6.62 12.90
N SER A 182 1.87 -7.19 13.45
CA SER A 182 1.36 -8.49 13.01
C SER A 182 -0.13 -8.61 13.24
N PHE A 183 -0.84 -9.01 12.19
CA PHE A 183 -2.21 -9.45 12.20
C PHE A 183 -2.22 -10.95 11.85
N PRO A 184 -2.32 -11.85 12.82
CA PRO A 184 -2.23 -13.30 12.60
C PRO A 184 -3.36 -13.84 11.72
N GLN A 185 -4.46 -13.09 11.67
CA GLN A 185 -5.59 -13.34 10.79
C GLN A 185 -6.14 -12.03 10.28
N ILE A 186 -6.35 -11.93 8.97
CA ILE A 186 -7.01 -10.79 8.34
C ILE A 186 -8.29 -11.28 7.62
N ASN A 187 -9.30 -10.41 7.62
CA ASN A 187 -10.56 -10.68 6.94
C ASN A 187 -10.65 -9.78 5.70
N TRP A 188 -10.49 -10.37 4.54
CA TRP A 188 -10.69 -9.66 3.28
C TRP A 188 -12.17 -9.39 3.05
N VAL A 189 -12.51 -8.14 2.78
CA VAL A 189 -13.87 -7.70 2.43
C VAL A 189 -13.96 -7.59 0.92
N GLN A 190 -14.90 -8.27 0.31
CA GLN A 190 -15.15 -8.13 -1.12
C GLN A 190 -15.80 -6.77 -1.40
N THR A 191 -15.14 -5.93 -2.20
CA THR A 191 -15.58 -4.56 -2.55
C THR A 191 -16.08 -4.45 -3.99
N GLY A 192 -15.92 -5.52 -4.78
CA GLY A 192 -16.36 -5.59 -6.16
C GLY A 192 -16.11 -6.97 -6.75
N GLU A 193 -16.40 -7.14 -8.04
CA GLU A 193 -16.07 -8.39 -8.73
C GLU A 193 -14.54 -8.59 -8.69
N LYS A 194 -14.10 -9.68 -8.02
CA LYS A 194 -12.68 -10.02 -7.82
C LYS A 194 -11.82 -8.91 -7.20
N LYS A 195 -12.45 -8.02 -6.43
CA LYS A 195 -11.77 -7.00 -5.66
C LYS A 195 -11.99 -7.22 -4.17
N TYR A 196 -10.92 -7.24 -3.42
CA TYR A 196 -10.91 -7.50 -1.99
C TYR A 196 -10.10 -6.44 -1.27
N ALA A 197 -10.61 -5.92 -0.16
CA ALA A 197 -9.91 -4.93 0.64
C ALA A 197 -9.71 -5.41 2.09
N PHE A 198 -8.58 -5.04 2.68
CA PHE A 198 -8.34 -5.13 4.10
C PHE A 198 -8.14 -3.72 4.67
N HIS A 199 -8.82 -3.41 5.76
CA HIS A 199 -8.84 -2.10 6.38
C HIS A 199 -7.98 -2.10 7.65
N LEU A 200 -7.05 -1.16 7.71
CA LEU A 200 -6.17 -0.88 8.84
C LEU A 200 -6.64 0.42 9.50
N ASN A 201 -6.91 0.39 10.79
CA ASN A 201 -7.13 1.61 11.55
C ASN A 201 -5.79 2.13 12.07
N PHE A 202 -5.55 3.42 11.87
CA PHE A 202 -4.40 4.15 12.41
C PHE A 202 -4.91 5.13 13.46
N GLU A 203 -4.80 4.76 14.74
CA GLU A 203 -5.29 5.56 15.87
C GLU A 203 -4.24 6.62 16.26
N LEU A 204 -4.73 7.87 16.46
CA LEU A 204 -3.96 9.05 16.88
C LEU A 204 -4.31 9.45 18.31
#